data_06d9a3840171bb0f916bf0215f1d6e2c
#
_entry.id   06d9a3840171bb0f916bf0215f1d6e2c
#
_cell.length_a   1.000
_cell.length_b   1.000
_cell.length_c   1.000
_cell.angle_alpha   90.00
_cell.angle_beta   90.00
_cell.angle_gamma   90.00
#
_symmetry.space_group_name_H-M   'P 1'
#
loop_
_entity.id
_entity.type
_entity.pdbx_description
1 polymer ?
#
loop_
_entity_poly.entity_id
_entity_poly.type
_entity_poly.pdbx_seq_one_letter_code
_entity_poly.pdbx_strand_id
1 'polypeptide(L)'
;KAYALERAKNHNIEAVCISPKQFENREEFHRALLAKLKESGVELIVLAGFLVAIPPMIVEAYPNKIINIHPSLIPSFCGVGYYGLHVHEKALERGVRVTGATVHFVDTGTDTGPIILQKAVKIKSDDTPEVLQRRDMEKAEWKILPKAINLNANDKVKVVDGRVDTEEFDTEE
;
A
#
# COMPACT_ATOMS: atom_id res chain seq x y z
N LYS A 1 -9.50 -18.10 6.60
CA LYS A 1 -10.22 -16.90 6.10
C LYS A 1 -9.45 -15.67 6.55
N ALA A 2 -9.33 -14.67 5.69
CA ALA A 2 -8.65 -13.42 6.05
C ALA A 2 -9.45 -12.67 7.13
N TYR A 3 -8.77 -12.17 8.15
CA TYR A 3 -9.40 -11.42 9.25
C TYR A 3 -10.07 -10.12 8.78
N ALA A 4 -9.63 -9.58 7.64
CA ALA A 4 -10.27 -8.43 7.00
C ALA A 4 -11.76 -8.65 6.70
N LEU A 5 -12.18 -9.87 6.37
CA LEU A 5 -13.61 -10.21 6.15
C LEU A 5 -14.44 -10.10 7.44
N GLU A 6 -13.87 -10.48 8.57
CA GLU A 6 -14.51 -10.33 9.89
C GLU A 6 -14.65 -8.84 10.25
N ARG A 7 -13.60 -8.06 10.01
CA ARG A 7 -13.63 -6.60 10.26
C ARG A 7 -14.70 -5.92 9.41
N ALA A 8 -14.78 -6.23 8.12
CA ALA A 8 -15.79 -5.69 7.23
C ALA A 8 -17.21 -6.04 7.73
N LYS A 9 -17.45 -7.30 8.10
CA LYS A 9 -18.73 -7.75 8.67
C LYS A 9 -19.10 -6.98 9.94
N ASN A 10 -18.15 -6.80 10.86
CA ASN A 10 -18.37 -6.07 12.12
C ASN A 10 -18.72 -4.59 11.92
N HIS A 11 -18.39 -4.03 10.76
CA HIS A 11 -18.66 -2.64 10.41
C HIS A 11 -19.76 -2.49 9.34
N ASN A 12 -20.49 -3.58 9.02
CA ASN A 12 -21.52 -3.61 7.98
C ASN A 12 -21.01 -3.15 6.60
N ILE A 13 -19.75 -3.47 6.29
CA ILE A 13 -19.12 -3.18 4.99
C ILE A 13 -19.21 -4.45 4.14
N GLU A 14 -19.62 -4.32 2.88
CA GLU A 14 -19.61 -5.42 1.93
C GLU A 14 -18.20 -6.00 1.80
N ALA A 15 -18.09 -7.31 1.85
CA ALA A 15 -16.82 -8.01 1.71
C ALA A 15 -16.94 -9.18 0.75
N VAL A 16 -16.04 -9.21 -0.23
CA VAL A 16 -15.98 -10.25 -1.26
C VAL A 16 -14.62 -10.90 -1.27
N CYS A 17 -14.58 -12.21 -1.44
CA CYS A 17 -13.35 -12.96 -1.65
C CYS A 17 -13.24 -13.40 -3.10
N ILE A 18 -12.29 -12.80 -3.83
CA ILE A 18 -11.94 -13.19 -5.20
C ILE A 18 -10.51 -13.73 -5.16
N SER A 19 -10.36 -15.04 -5.33
CA SER A 19 -9.06 -15.72 -5.25
C SER A 19 -8.60 -16.15 -6.64
N PRO A 20 -7.31 -15.98 -7.00
CA PRO A 20 -6.77 -16.52 -8.24
C PRO A 20 -7.04 -18.03 -8.44
N LYS A 21 -7.18 -18.77 -7.34
CA LYS A 21 -7.48 -20.22 -7.38
C LYS A 21 -8.88 -20.57 -7.89
N GLN A 22 -9.76 -19.59 -8.05
CA GLN A 22 -11.14 -19.77 -8.54
C GLN A 22 -11.22 -19.67 -10.07
N PHE A 23 -10.10 -19.36 -10.74
CA PHE A 23 -10.05 -19.09 -12.16
C PHE A 23 -9.04 -20.02 -12.83
N GLU A 24 -9.25 -20.31 -14.11
CA GLU A 24 -8.36 -21.17 -14.91
C GLU A 24 -6.99 -20.54 -15.14
N ASN A 25 -6.95 -19.21 -15.25
CA ASN A 25 -5.73 -18.46 -15.49
C ASN A 25 -5.78 -17.06 -14.84
N ARG A 26 -4.62 -16.39 -14.81
CA ARG A 26 -4.48 -15.05 -14.22
C ARG A 26 -5.30 -13.98 -14.94
N GLU A 27 -5.47 -14.11 -16.23
CA GLU A 27 -6.18 -13.10 -17.02
C GLU A 27 -7.67 -13.09 -16.66
N GLU A 28 -8.29 -14.26 -16.50
CA GLU A 28 -9.66 -14.36 -16.04
C GLU A 28 -9.85 -13.80 -14.62
N PHE A 29 -8.92 -14.12 -13.72
CA PHE A 29 -8.90 -13.52 -12.39
C PHE A 29 -8.84 -11.98 -12.44
N HIS A 30 -7.95 -11.42 -13.26
CA HIS A 30 -7.80 -9.96 -13.40
C HIS A 30 -9.06 -9.31 -14.00
N ARG A 31 -9.68 -9.94 -15.01
CA ARG A 31 -10.95 -9.46 -15.59
C ARG A 31 -12.08 -9.49 -14.56
N ALA A 32 -12.20 -10.56 -13.80
CA ALA A 32 -13.22 -10.68 -12.75
C ALA A 32 -13.02 -9.64 -11.64
N LEU A 33 -11.76 -9.40 -11.24
CA LEU A 33 -11.43 -8.36 -10.26
C LEU A 33 -11.81 -6.97 -10.77
N LEU A 34 -11.43 -6.63 -12.01
CA LEU A 34 -11.79 -5.35 -12.61
C LEU A 34 -13.32 -5.18 -12.77
N ALA A 35 -14.03 -6.25 -13.19
CA ALA A 35 -15.46 -6.23 -13.31
C ALA A 35 -16.13 -5.96 -11.96
N LYS A 36 -15.67 -6.61 -10.88
CA LYS A 36 -16.19 -6.39 -9.52
C LYS A 36 -15.93 -4.97 -9.02
N LEU A 37 -14.73 -4.43 -9.26
CA LEU A 37 -14.40 -3.04 -8.90
C LEU A 37 -15.33 -2.04 -9.59
N LYS A 38 -15.60 -2.23 -10.89
CA LYS A 38 -16.52 -1.38 -11.66
C LYS A 38 -17.97 -1.52 -11.20
N GLU A 39 -18.44 -2.76 -11.00
CA GLU A 39 -19.79 -3.05 -10.48
C GLU A 39 -20.03 -2.38 -9.13
N SER A 40 -19.04 -2.41 -8.26
CA SER A 40 -19.12 -1.79 -6.93
C SER A 40 -19.01 -0.26 -6.94
N GLY A 41 -18.74 0.36 -8.09
CA GLY A 41 -18.67 1.82 -8.24
C GLY A 41 -17.55 2.47 -7.43
N VAL A 42 -16.47 1.73 -7.13
CA VAL A 42 -15.35 2.28 -6.36
C VAL A 42 -14.58 3.32 -7.18
N GLU A 43 -14.17 4.41 -6.55
CA GLU A 43 -13.41 5.50 -7.16
C GLU A 43 -11.95 5.54 -6.68
N LEU A 44 -11.66 4.93 -5.51
CA LEU A 44 -10.33 4.82 -4.94
C LEU A 44 -10.10 3.39 -4.47
N ILE A 45 -8.95 2.81 -4.84
CA ILE A 45 -8.53 1.48 -4.45
C ILE A 45 -7.36 1.61 -3.45
N VAL A 46 -7.48 0.93 -2.32
CA VAL A 46 -6.44 0.90 -1.28
C VAL A 46 -5.89 -0.51 -1.16
N LEU A 47 -4.60 -0.68 -1.41
CA LEU A 47 -3.90 -1.93 -1.21
C LEU A 47 -3.25 -1.94 0.18
N ALA A 48 -3.61 -2.92 0.98
CA ALA A 48 -3.04 -3.14 2.31
C ALA A 48 -2.74 -4.64 2.47
N GLY A 49 -1.47 -5.01 2.38
CA GLY A 49 -1.06 -6.41 2.38
C GLY A 49 -1.53 -7.20 1.14
N PHE A 50 -1.71 -6.54 0.03
CA PHE A 50 -2.07 -7.16 -1.24
C PHE A 50 -0.82 -7.61 -1.98
N LEU A 51 -0.60 -8.93 -2.05
CA LEU A 51 0.65 -9.51 -2.54
C LEU A 51 0.63 -9.88 -4.03
N VAL A 52 -0.48 -9.69 -4.71
CA VAL A 52 -0.61 -9.96 -6.15
C VAL A 52 -0.31 -8.67 -6.91
N ALA A 53 0.58 -8.74 -7.91
CA ALA A 53 0.83 -7.59 -8.77
C ALA A 53 -0.46 -7.14 -9.47
N ILE A 54 -0.75 -5.84 -9.40
CA ILE A 54 -1.90 -5.24 -10.08
C ILE A 54 -1.60 -5.20 -11.58
N PRO A 55 -2.46 -5.78 -12.43
CA PRO A 55 -2.22 -5.80 -13.86
C PRO A 55 -2.42 -4.43 -14.52
N PRO A 56 -1.74 -4.13 -15.64
CA PRO A 56 -1.87 -2.85 -16.34
C PRO A 56 -3.32 -2.45 -16.62
N MET A 57 -4.20 -3.39 -16.98
CA MET A 57 -5.61 -3.12 -17.24
C MET A 57 -6.36 -2.47 -16.05
N ILE A 58 -5.97 -2.80 -14.82
CA ILE A 58 -6.58 -2.19 -13.62
C ILE A 58 -5.94 -0.82 -13.36
N VAL A 59 -4.61 -0.70 -13.51
CA VAL A 59 -3.89 0.58 -13.37
C VAL A 59 -4.43 1.61 -14.36
N GLU A 60 -4.62 1.22 -15.61
CA GLU A 60 -5.17 2.08 -16.68
C GLU A 60 -6.64 2.48 -16.43
N ALA A 61 -7.42 1.60 -15.82
CA ALA A 61 -8.81 1.89 -15.47
C ALA A 61 -8.96 2.82 -14.27
N TYR A 62 -7.92 2.94 -13.44
CA TYR A 62 -7.90 3.74 -12.20
C TYR A 62 -6.62 4.59 -12.09
N PRO A 63 -6.35 5.49 -13.07
CA PRO A 63 -5.11 6.29 -13.08
C PRO A 63 -5.04 7.20 -11.86
N ASN A 64 -3.95 7.09 -11.07
CA ASN A 64 -3.76 7.81 -9.80
C ASN A 64 -4.91 7.63 -8.78
N LYS A 65 -5.57 6.47 -8.83
CA LYS A 65 -6.67 6.10 -7.91
C LYS A 65 -6.44 4.73 -7.25
N ILE A 66 -5.21 4.21 -7.34
CA ILE A 66 -4.80 3.02 -6.59
C ILE A 66 -3.63 3.44 -5.71
N ILE A 67 -3.77 3.27 -4.40
CA ILE A 67 -2.71 3.56 -3.42
C ILE A 67 -2.30 2.29 -2.69
N ASN A 68 -1.03 2.20 -2.35
CA ASN A 68 -0.45 1.08 -1.62
C ASN A 68 0.34 1.58 -0.41
N ILE A 69 0.34 0.81 0.66
CA ILE A 69 1.25 1.00 1.79
C ILE A 69 2.38 -0.03 1.71
N HIS A 70 3.63 0.43 1.73
CA HIS A 70 4.83 -0.39 1.72
C HIS A 70 5.64 -0.16 3.00
N PRO A 71 6.09 -1.23 3.69
CA PRO A 71 6.72 -1.12 5.01
C PRO A 71 8.22 -0.76 4.95
N SER A 72 8.58 0.19 4.11
CA SER A 72 9.93 0.79 4.07
C SER A 72 9.87 2.24 3.60
N LEU A 73 10.99 2.94 3.74
CA LEU A 73 11.20 4.25 3.10
C LEU A 73 11.69 4.02 1.66
N ILE A 74 10.78 3.97 0.69
CA ILE A 74 11.12 3.85 -0.74
C ILE A 74 12.10 4.97 -1.12
N PRO A 75 13.18 4.71 -1.86
CA PRO A 75 13.46 3.50 -2.66
C PRO A 75 14.23 2.38 -1.95
N SER A 76 14.40 2.41 -0.64
CA SER A 76 15.08 1.36 0.11
C SER A 76 14.15 0.17 0.38
N PHE A 77 14.67 -1.05 0.29
CA PHE A 77 13.96 -2.31 0.65
C PHE A 77 12.56 -2.42 0.02
N CYS A 78 12.46 -2.12 -1.27
CA CYS A 78 11.22 -2.20 -2.05
C CYS A 78 11.44 -2.92 -3.39
N GLY A 79 10.37 -3.15 -4.13
CA GLY A 79 10.41 -3.88 -5.39
C GLY A 79 10.22 -5.39 -5.20
N VAL A 80 10.52 -6.14 -6.28
CA VAL A 80 10.30 -7.59 -6.32
C VAL A 80 11.01 -8.31 -5.17
N GLY A 81 10.26 -9.10 -4.39
CA GLY A 81 10.79 -9.88 -3.28
C GLY A 81 10.72 -9.17 -1.92
N TYR A 82 10.47 -7.88 -1.87
CA TYR A 82 10.34 -7.13 -0.62
C TYR A 82 8.88 -7.00 -0.19
N TYR A 83 8.46 -7.85 0.73
CA TYR A 83 7.09 -7.83 1.31
C TYR A 83 7.05 -8.40 2.72
N GLY A 84 6.08 -7.97 3.50
CA GLY A 84 5.81 -8.49 4.84
C GLY A 84 7.03 -8.41 5.77
N LEU A 85 7.29 -9.47 6.52
CA LEU A 85 8.37 -9.52 7.51
C LEU A 85 9.77 -9.42 6.87
N HIS A 86 9.90 -9.90 5.62
CA HIS A 86 11.18 -9.92 4.91
C HIS A 86 11.80 -8.52 4.72
N VAL A 87 10.97 -7.50 4.60
CA VAL A 87 11.44 -6.10 4.51
C VAL A 87 12.20 -5.71 5.78
N HIS A 88 11.64 -6.05 6.94
CA HIS A 88 12.24 -5.73 8.25
C HIS A 88 13.50 -6.58 8.53
N GLU A 89 13.50 -7.86 8.12
CA GLU A 89 14.68 -8.72 8.16
C GLU A 89 15.84 -8.08 7.39
N LYS A 90 15.57 -7.63 6.15
CA LYS A 90 16.60 -7.01 5.30
C LYS A 90 17.08 -5.66 5.82
N ALA A 91 16.20 -4.87 6.42
CA ALA A 91 16.59 -3.61 7.07
C ALA A 91 17.56 -3.86 8.26
N LEU A 92 17.26 -4.85 9.10
CA LEU A 92 18.11 -5.24 10.22
C LEU A 92 19.42 -5.85 9.73
N GLU A 93 19.40 -6.76 8.77
CA GLU A 93 20.58 -7.37 8.16
C GLU A 93 21.52 -6.32 7.57
N ARG A 94 20.97 -5.32 6.88
CA ARG A 94 21.76 -4.22 6.30
C ARG A 94 22.34 -3.28 7.37
N GLY A 95 21.78 -3.27 8.57
CA GLY A 95 22.22 -2.44 9.68
C GLY A 95 21.83 -0.97 9.56
N VAL A 96 20.75 -0.64 8.84
CA VAL A 96 20.24 0.73 8.80
C VAL A 96 19.71 1.18 10.16
N ARG A 97 19.77 2.46 10.45
CA ARG A 97 19.34 3.00 11.76
C ARG A 97 17.91 3.56 11.73
N VAL A 98 17.39 3.76 10.52
CA VAL A 98 16.06 4.30 10.26
C VAL A 98 15.41 3.48 9.17
N THR A 99 14.17 3.11 9.37
CA THR A 99 13.25 2.56 8.39
C THR A 99 11.95 3.34 8.45
N GLY A 100 10.83 2.80 8.00
CA GLY A 100 9.53 3.44 8.07
C GLY A 100 8.58 2.88 7.03
N ALA A 101 7.54 3.62 6.74
CA ALA A 101 6.55 3.24 5.75
C ALA A 101 6.35 4.32 4.69
N THR A 102 5.92 3.87 3.51
CA THR A 102 5.61 4.72 2.35
C THR A 102 4.21 4.42 1.85
N VAL A 103 3.39 5.44 1.69
CA VAL A 103 2.16 5.37 0.88
C VAL A 103 2.46 5.98 -0.49
N HIS A 104 2.17 5.25 -1.55
CA HIS A 104 2.43 5.68 -2.92
C HIS A 104 1.28 5.29 -3.85
N PHE A 105 1.17 5.98 -4.98
CA PHE A 105 0.32 5.51 -6.06
C PHE A 105 0.88 4.26 -6.70
N VAL A 106 0.01 3.39 -7.17
CA VAL A 106 0.40 2.18 -7.90
C VAL A 106 0.42 2.48 -9.39
N ASP A 107 1.55 2.19 -10.01
CA ASP A 107 1.76 2.19 -11.45
C ASP A 107 1.98 0.75 -11.97
N THR A 108 2.48 0.59 -13.18
CA THR A 108 2.74 -0.72 -13.77
C THR A 108 4.03 -1.40 -13.26
N GLY A 109 4.85 -0.67 -12.50
CA GLY A 109 6.03 -1.21 -11.83
C GLY A 109 5.71 -1.75 -10.43
N THR A 110 6.73 -2.27 -9.75
CA THR A 110 6.60 -2.71 -8.35
C THR A 110 7.22 -1.65 -7.44
N ASP A 111 6.38 -1.01 -6.64
CA ASP A 111 6.74 0.07 -5.70
C ASP A 111 7.43 1.27 -6.38
N THR A 112 7.08 1.58 -7.63
CA THR A 112 7.71 2.63 -8.45
C THR A 112 6.86 3.89 -8.62
N GLY A 113 5.59 3.84 -8.26
CA GLY A 113 4.67 4.96 -8.43
C GLY A 113 4.95 6.15 -7.51
N PRO A 114 4.36 7.32 -7.82
CA PRO A 114 4.57 8.56 -7.08
C PRO A 114 4.27 8.44 -5.58
N ILE A 115 5.19 8.90 -4.75
CA ILE A 115 5.08 8.84 -3.29
C ILE A 115 4.12 9.92 -2.79
N ILE A 116 3.17 9.50 -1.94
CA ILE A 116 2.18 10.42 -1.33
C ILE A 116 2.67 10.86 0.04
N LEU A 117 2.97 9.91 0.93
CA LEU A 117 3.45 10.17 2.29
C LEU A 117 4.52 9.17 2.70
N GLN A 118 5.45 9.62 3.52
CA GLN A 118 6.42 8.77 4.17
C GLN A 118 6.52 9.11 5.66
N LYS A 119 6.78 8.10 6.48
CA LYS A 119 7.03 8.30 7.90
C LYS A 119 8.15 7.40 8.38
N ALA A 120 9.17 8.04 8.98
CA ALA A 120 10.34 7.37 9.49
C ALA A 120 10.12 6.74 10.87
N VAL A 121 10.79 5.59 11.10
CA VAL A 121 10.82 4.86 12.37
C VAL A 121 12.26 4.51 12.71
N LYS A 122 12.69 4.77 13.96
CA LYS A 122 14.03 4.40 14.45
C LYS A 122 14.11 2.90 14.71
N ILE A 123 15.23 2.30 14.30
CA ILE A 123 15.61 0.93 14.63
C ILE A 123 16.42 0.95 15.92
N LYS A 124 16.11 0.04 16.84
CA LYS A 124 16.83 -0.16 18.11
C LYS A 124 17.80 -1.33 17.96
N SER A 125 18.82 -1.36 18.80
CA SER A 125 19.88 -2.38 18.76
C SER A 125 19.40 -3.79 19.10
N ASP A 126 18.30 -3.90 19.81
CA ASP A 126 17.67 -5.15 20.27
C ASP A 126 16.42 -5.55 19.47
N ASP A 127 16.16 -4.89 18.36
CA ASP A 127 14.99 -5.21 17.53
C ASP A 127 15.13 -6.58 16.86
N THR A 128 14.08 -7.39 16.98
CA THR A 128 13.80 -8.49 16.06
C THR A 128 12.96 -8.00 14.88
N PRO A 129 12.90 -8.75 13.77
CA PRO A 129 12.03 -8.39 12.63
C PRO A 129 10.59 -8.14 13.03
N GLU A 130 10.02 -8.97 13.91
CA GLU A 130 8.63 -8.88 14.37
C GLU A 130 8.41 -7.65 15.24
N VAL A 131 9.36 -7.32 16.12
CA VAL A 131 9.30 -6.12 16.98
C VAL A 131 9.37 -4.86 16.13
N LEU A 132 10.27 -4.85 15.15
CA LEU A 132 10.41 -3.74 14.23
C LEU A 132 9.16 -3.58 13.35
N GLN A 133 8.64 -4.68 12.77
CA GLN A 133 7.40 -4.68 12.00
C GLN A 133 6.24 -4.08 12.79
N ARG A 134 6.03 -4.55 14.01
CA ARG A 134 4.95 -4.04 14.87
C ARG A 134 5.11 -2.55 15.14
N ARG A 135 6.33 -2.10 15.45
CA ARG A 135 6.60 -0.67 15.66
C ARG A 135 6.34 0.15 14.41
N ASP A 136 6.74 -0.34 13.24
CA ASP A 136 6.49 0.33 11.98
C ASP A 136 4.99 0.45 11.69
N MET A 137 4.23 -0.62 11.85
CA MET A 137 2.77 -0.60 11.75
C MET A 137 2.15 0.45 12.67
N GLU A 138 2.50 0.45 13.96
CA GLU A 138 1.89 1.33 14.97
C GLU A 138 2.33 2.80 14.84
N LYS A 139 3.57 3.06 14.45
CA LYS A 139 4.17 4.39 14.45
C LYS A 139 4.15 5.07 13.08
N ALA A 140 4.13 4.29 12.00
CA ALA A 140 4.14 4.78 10.63
C ALA A 140 2.88 4.36 9.85
N GLU A 141 2.71 3.07 9.51
CA GLU A 141 1.68 2.64 8.58
C GLU A 141 0.26 3.08 8.98
N TRP A 142 -0.15 2.81 10.23
CA TRP A 142 -1.48 3.15 10.74
C TRP A 142 -1.71 4.67 10.92
N LYS A 143 -0.66 5.47 10.74
CA LYS A 143 -0.74 6.94 10.77
C LYS A 143 -0.90 7.51 9.37
N ILE A 144 -0.03 7.09 8.44
CA ILE A 144 0.04 7.71 7.12
C ILE A 144 -0.98 7.14 6.12
N LEU A 145 -1.38 5.87 6.25
CA LEU A 145 -2.36 5.30 5.31
C LEU A 145 -3.73 5.97 5.41
N PRO A 146 -4.36 6.13 6.60
CA PRO A 146 -5.62 6.87 6.72
C PRO A 146 -5.50 8.33 6.27
N LYS A 147 -4.35 8.97 6.53
CA LYS A 147 -4.08 10.35 6.09
C LYS A 147 -4.04 10.43 4.57
N ALA A 148 -3.31 9.53 3.90
CA ALA A 148 -3.24 9.48 2.44
C ALA A 148 -4.60 9.18 1.77
N ILE A 149 -5.40 8.30 2.39
CA ILE A 149 -6.78 8.03 1.93
C ILE A 149 -7.61 9.31 1.99
N ASN A 150 -7.57 10.01 3.13
CA ASN A 150 -8.32 11.25 3.31
C ASN A 150 -7.89 12.34 2.31
N LEU A 151 -6.59 12.52 2.11
CA LEU A 151 -6.05 13.47 1.12
C LEU A 151 -6.56 13.15 -0.28
N ASN A 152 -6.49 11.89 -0.70
CA ASN A 152 -6.93 11.49 -2.03
C ASN A 152 -8.46 11.60 -2.21
N ALA A 153 -9.23 11.20 -1.21
CA ALA A 153 -10.69 11.25 -1.22
C ALA A 153 -11.23 12.69 -1.28
N ASN A 154 -10.45 13.67 -0.84
CA ASN A 154 -10.81 15.10 -0.87
C ASN A 154 -10.09 15.88 -1.99
N ASP A 155 -9.54 15.18 -2.97
CA ASP A 155 -8.82 15.75 -4.13
C ASP A 155 -7.68 16.73 -3.77
N LYS A 156 -7.06 16.52 -2.59
CA LYS A 156 -5.93 17.31 -2.09
C LYS A 156 -4.57 16.83 -2.57
N VAL A 157 -4.54 15.82 -3.42
CA VAL A 157 -3.32 15.20 -3.98
C VAL A 157 -3.38 15.27 -5.48
N LYS A 158 -2.35 15.81 -6.11
CA LYS A 158 -2.20 15.84 -7.57
C LYS A 158 -0.87 15.24 -7.97
N VAL A 159 -0.83 14.53 -9.07
CA VAL A 159 0.42 14.06 -9.67
C VAL A 159 0.82 15.00 -10.79
N VAL A 160 1.97 15.67 -10.62
CA VAL A 160 2.54 16.59 -11.58
C VAL A 160 3.97 16.13 -11.89
N ASP A 161 4.28 15.92 -13.14
CA ASP A 161 5.61 15.47 -13.60
C ASP A 161 6.16 14.25 -12.83
N GLY A 162 5.27 13.29 -12.53
CA GLY A 162 5.62 12.05 -11.80
C GLY A 162 5.84 12.23 -10.29
N ARG A 163 5.53 13.39 -9.75
CA ARG A 163 5.59 13.68 -8.31
C ARG A 163 4.22 14.05 -7.77
N VAL A 164 4.02 13.75 -6.50
CA VAL A 164 2.82 14.21 -5.80
C VAL A 164 3.02 15.63 -5.34
N ASP A 165 2.06 16.48 -5.69
CA ASP A 165 1.90 17.84 -5.17
C ASP A 165 0.74 17.84 -4.17
N THR A 166 0.99 18.34 -2.97
CA THR A 166 -0.01 18.50 -1.90
C THR A 166 0.40 19.61 -0.95
N GLU A 167 -0.53 20.45 -0.58
CA GLU A 167 -0.32 21.57 0.36
C GLU A 167 0.13 21.12 1.76
N GLU A 168 -0.02 19.82 2.10
CA GLU A 168 0.34 19.30 3.42
C GLU A 168 1.82 18.97 3.60
N PHE A 169 2.65 19.02 2.57
CA PHE A 169 4.10 18.89 2.75
C PHE A 169 4.73 20.13 3.41
N ASP A 170 4.05 21.28 3.35
CA ASP A 170 4.57 22.56 3.80
C ASP A 170 4.17 22.91 5.25
N THR A 171 3.40 22.06 5.94
CA THR A 171 2.77 22.41 7.23
C THR A 171 3.28 21.66 8.46
N GLU A 172 4.23 20.70 8.33
CA GLU A 172 4.84 20.01 9.48
C GLU A 172 6.34 20.35 9.59
N GLU A 173 6.67 21.40 10.37
CA GLU A 173 7.97 21.53 11.04
C GLU A 173 8.00 20.71 12.34
#